data_db143d6beab6c473b20b3a53ad216959
#
_entry.id   db143d6beab6c473b20b3a53ad216959
#
_cell.length_a   1.000
_cell.length_b   1.000
_cell.length_c   1.000
_cell.angle_alpha   90.00
_cell.angle_beta   90.00
_cell.angle_gamma   90.00
#
_symmetry.space_group_name_H-M   'P 1'
#
loop_
_entity.id
_entity.type
_entity.pdbx_description
1 polymer ?
#
loop_
_entity_poly.entity_id
_entity_poly.type
_entity_poly.pdbx_seq_one_letter_code
_entity_poly.pdbx_strand_id
1 'polypeptide(L)'
;MKRRRPATARGRAVEALRRVLERGERAAPLVGELARGLSPPDQDLLRELVLGVLRWKSALDDEIAGMCRVPLPKLAPSLREILEVALYQARHLDRVPAYAAVSEAVDLARGSGGEGAARLVNGVLRGVLLLPRPGPPKADSDAAGLARHYSHPSFLVERWLARFGPERTRSILEADNAAPHLDLLVLPRRGRREALREDLAREGVATEASAIAPLALTVLSGNPLRTRAFAEGRFAVQDVGSQVLPLLLPEGEILVDLAAAPGGKSLSAIAHGRARRTLALDRSWGRLQRVAENVRRLGLGEVHPAAGDVAAPPLTPGAFGRVLLDAPCSGTGTLRKNPEIRYRVTPAAIERLAAAQLAALAAAAELLSPGGYLLYATCSLEEEENERVVEAAVARSPDLEPAPIATPPGLEPFVDGARLRLFPDASTDGFTAHLLRRRTR
;
A
#
# COMPACT_ATOMS: atom_id res chain seq x y z
N MET A 1 -41.82 -4.74 13.88
CA MET A 1 -40.37 -4.44 13.86
C MET A 1 -39.62 -5.68 13.37
N LYS A 2 -39.15 -5.70 12.10
CA LYS A 2 -38.28 -6.80 11.62
C LYS A 2 -36.93 -6.66 12.35
N ARG A 3 -36.58 -7.65 13.18
CA ARG A 3 -35.23 -7.74 13.78
C ARG A 3 -34.19 -7.64 12.66
N ARG A 4 -33.41 -6.55 12.63
CA ARG A 4 -32.20 -6.48 11.77
C ARG A 4 -31.35 -7.71 12.12
N ARG A 5 -31.15 -8.62 11.15
CA ARG A 5 -30.14 -9.68 11.31
C ARG A 5 -28.80 -9.00 11.64
N PRO A 6 -28.02 -9.55 12.58
CA PRO A 6 -26.69 -9.00 12.86
C PRO A 6 -25.91 -8.91 11.56
N ALA A 7 -25.22 -7.78 11.34
CA ALA A 7 -24.47 -7.56 10.13
C ALA A 7 -23.32 -8.58 10.04
N THR A 8 -23.42 -9.52 9.10
CA THR A 8 -22.39 -10.55 8.86
C THR A 8 -21.15 -9.92 8.23
N ALA A 9 -19.99 -10.60 8.29
CA ALA A 9 -18.76 -10.17 7.60
C ALA A 9 -19.02 -9.88 6.10
N ARG A 10 -19.83 -10.71 5.44
CA ARG A 10 -20.19 -10.56 4.02
C ARG A 10 -21.09 -9.35 3.76
N GLY A 11 -22.09 -9.12 4.60
CA GLY A 11 -22.93 -7.92 4.50
C GLY A 11 -22.14 -6.64 4.71
N ARG A 12 -21.17 -6.64 5.65
CA ARG A 12 -20.26 -5.51 5.86
C ARG A 12 -19.25 -5.34 4.70
N ALA A 13 -18.85 -6.44 4.05
CA ALA A 13 -18.00 -6.36 2.86
C ALA A 13 -18.73 -5.68 1.69
N VAL A 14 -19.98 -6.01 1.45
CA VAL A 14 -20.83 -5.32 0.45
C VAL A 14 -20.96 -3.82 0.76
N GLU A 15 -21.18 -3.46 2.03
CA GLU A 15 -21.23 -2.05 2.45
C GLU A 15 -19.88 -1.35 2.24
N ALA A 16 -18.77 -2.00 2.62
CA ALA A 16 -17.43 -1.46 2.44
C ALA A 16 -17.10 -1.20 0.96
N LEU A 17 -17.35 -2.19 0.09
CA LEU A 17 -17.13 -2.07 -1.34
C LEU A 17 -17.90 -0.89 -1.94
N ARG A 18 -19.17 -0.76 -1.60
CA ARG A 18 -19.96 0.38 -2.05
C ARG A 18 -19.37 1.73 -1.61
N ARG A 19 -18.99 1.88 -0.33
CA ARG A 19 -18.39 3.11 0.20
C ARG A 19 -17.05 3.42 -0.47
N VAL A 20 -16.22 2.41 -0.70
CA VAL A 20 -14.94 2.55 -1.40
C VAL A 20 -15.13 2.98 -2.86
N LEU A 21 -16.04 2.32 -3.59
CA LEU A 21 -16.21 2.55 -5.03
C LEU A 21 -17.02 3.80 -5.35
N GLU A 22 -18.09 4.09 -4.58
CA GLU A 22 -18.95 5.24 -4.83
C GLU A 22 -18.47 6.54 -4.15
N ARG A 23 -17.93 6.43 -2.92
CA ARG A 23 -17.52 7.61 -2.11
C ARG A 23 -16.04 7.87 -2.11
N GLY A 24 -15.24 6.99 -2.70
CA GLY A 24 -13.80 7.11 -2.71
C GLY A 24 -13.14 6.93 -1.33
N GLU A 25 -13.78 6.25 -0.37
CA GLU A 25 -13.19 6.00 0.93
C GLU A 25 -12.02 5.02 0.82
N ARG A 26 -11.02 5.14 1.69
CA ARG A 26 -9.89 4.21 1.74
C ARG A 26 -10.33 2.87 2.34
N ALA A 27 -9.98 1.76 1.69
CA ALA A 27 -10.42 0.43 2.09
C ALA A 27 -9.93 0.03 3.48
N ALA A 28 -8.65 0.19 3.78
CA ALA A 28 -8.07 -0.30 5.04
C ALA A 28 -8.66 0.37 6.31
N PRO A 29 -8.79 1.71 6.42
CA PRO A 29 -9.46 2.34 7.56
C PRO A 29 -10.92 1.94 7.68
N LEU A 30 -11.64 1.84 6.57
CA LEU A 30 -13.04 1.48 6.52
C LEU A 30 -13.28 0.05 6.98
N VAL A 31 -12.44 -0.90 6.54
CA VAL A 31 -12.47 -2.28 7.03
C VAL A 31 -12.25 -2.32 8.54
N GLY A 32 -11.30 -1.55 9.07
CA GLY A 32 -11.07 -1.44 10.51
C GLY A 32 -12.28 -0.90 11.29
N GLU A 33 -12.99 0.09 10.73
CA GLU A 33 -14.24 0.62 11.29
C GLU A 33 -15.34 -0.45 11.33
N LEU A 34 -15.58 -1.08 10.17
CA LEU A 34 -16.64 -2.07 9.99
C LEU A 34 -16.34 -3.42 10.67
N ALA A 35 -15.09 -3.70 11.01
CA ALA A 35 -14.70 -4.90 11.75
C ALA A 35 -15.11 -4.88 13.23
N ARG A 36 -15.43 -3.71 13.79
CA ARG A 36 -15.78 -3.57 15.20
C ARG A 36 -16.99 -4.42 15.56
N GLY A 37 -16.84 -5.21 16.63
CA GLY A 37 -17.89 -6.11 17.13
C GLY A 37 -18.07 -7.42 16.33
N LEU A 38 -17.23 -7.68 15.33
CA LEU A 38 -17.11 -9.02 14.72
C LEU A 38 -16.14 -9.89 15.50
N SER A 39 -16.32 -11.22 15.40
CA SER A 39 -15.33 -12.19 15.87
C SER A 39 -14.01 -12.05 15.11
N PRO A 40 -12.84 -12.42 15.68
CA PRO A 40 -11.59 -12.35 14.97
C PRO A 40 -11.57 -13.05 13.60
N PRO A 41 -12.13 -14.26 13.41
CA PRO A 41 -12.25 -14.89 12.10
C PRO A 41 -13.10 -14.07 11.11
N ASP A 42 -14.20 -13.45 11.59
CA ASP A 42 -15.06 -12.63 10.75
C ASP A 42 -14.39 -11.29 10.36
N GLN A 43 -13.52 -10.74 11.22
CA GLN A 43 -12.71 -9.56 10.89
C GLN A 43 -11.71 -9.87 9.77
N ASP A 44 -11.05 -11.04 9.85
CA ASP A 44 -10.12 -11.50 8.83
C ASP A 44 -10.85 -11.78 7.52
N LEU A 45 -12.02 -12.43 7.58
CA LEU A 45 -12.88 -12.67 6.41
C LEU A 45 -13.35 -11.34 5.78
N LEU A 46 -13.81 -10.37 6.58
CA LEU A 46 -14.21 -9.05 6.08
C LEU A 46 -13.07 -8.37 5.31
N ARG A 47 -11.87 -8.39 5.86
CA ARG A 47 -10.68 -7.81 5.23
C ARG A 47 -10.37 -8.51 3.91
N GLU A 48 -10.37 -9.84 3.92
CA GLU A 48 -10.09 -10.66 2.75
C GLU A 48 -11.11 -10.40 1.64
N LEU A 49 -12.41 -10.37 1.96
CA LEU A 49 -13.47 -10.12 0.99
C LEU A 49 -13.36 -8.75 0.35
N VAL A 50 -13.13 -7.70 1.14
CA VAL A 50 -13.05 -6.33 0.59
C VAL A 50 -11.82 -6.15 -0.28
N LEU A 51 -10.64 -6.51 0.23
CA LEU A 51 -9.40 -6.32 -0.51
C LEU A 51 -9.28 -7.27 -1.70
N GLY A 52 -9.75 -8.51 -1.55
CA GLY A 52 -9.75 -9.51 -2.60
C GLY A 52 -10.69 -9.15 -3.75
N VAL A 53 -11.91 -8.72 -3.46
CA VAL A 53 -12.83 -8.23 -4.51
C VAL A 53 -12.23 -7.05 -5.23
N LEU A 54 -11.66 -6.07 -4.51
CA LEU A 54 -11.01 -4.92 -5.16
C LEU A 54 -9.83 -5.31 -6.05
N ARG A 55 -9.06 -6.37 -5.69
CA ARG A 55 -7.96 -6.86 -6.53
C ARG A 55 -8.45 -7.50 -7.83
N TRP A 56 -9.55 -8.21 -7.78
CA TRP A 56 -10.03 -9.03 -8.90
C TRP A 56 -11.30 -8.51 -9.56
N LYS A 57 -11.74 -7.31 -9.21
CA LYS A 57 -13.05 -6.78 -9.56
C LYS A 57 -13.36 -6.83 -11.06
N SER A 58 -12.44 -6.38 -11.93
CA SER A 58 -12.71 -6.37 -13.36
C SER A 58 -12.84 -7.79 -13.92
N ALA A 59 -12.03 -8.73 -13.45
CA ALA A 59 -12.12 -10.13 -13.84
C ALA A 59 -13.44 -10.77 -13.34
N LEU A 60 -13.84 -10.46 -12.10
CA LEU A 60 -15.13 -10.90 -11.54
C LEU A 60 -16.30 -10.31 -12.33
N ASP A 61 -16.23 -9.03 -12.66
CA ASP A 61 -17.24 -8.34 -13.47
C ASP A 61 -17.41 -8.99 -14.86
N ASP A 62 -16.31 -9.35 -15.50
CA ASP A 62 -16.35 -10.03 -16.81
C ASP A 62 -17.02 -11.41 -16.72
N GLU A 63 -16.70 -12.20 -15.68
CA GLU A 63 -17.38 -13.49 -15.47
C GLU A 63 -18.89 -13.32 -15.20
N ILE A 64 -19.26 -12.34 -14.36
CA ILE A 64 -20.66 -12.04 -14.02
C ILE A 64 -21.40 -11.56 -15.27
N ALA A 65 -20.81 -10.65 -16.05
CA ALA A 65 -21.42 -10.09 -17.26
C ALA A 65 -21.74 -11.16 -18.29
N GLY A 66 -20.90 -12.20 -18.41
CA GLY A 66 -21.13 -13.33 -19.32
C GLY A 66 -22.40 -14.14 -19.02
N MET A 67 -22.92 -14.08 -17.79
CA MET A 67 -24.11 -14.81 -17.35
C MET A 67 -25.28 -13.92 -16.95
N CYS A 68 -25.05 -12.63 -16.80
CA CYS A 68 -26.08 -11.68 -16.40
C CYS A 68 -26.77 -11.08 -17.62
N ARG A 69 -28.09 -11.30 -17.74
CA ARG A 69 -28.87 -10.71 -18.84
C ARG A 69 -29.05 -9.19 -18.71
N VAL A 70 -28.90 -8.67 -17.49
CA VAL A 70 -28.94 -7.24 -17.20
C VAL A 70 -27.52 -6.70 -17.25
N PRO A 71 -27.22 -5.68 -18.04
CA PRO A 71 -25.89 -5.05 -18.03
C PRO A 71 -25.48 -4.62 -16.63
N LEU A 72 -24.26 -4.92 -16.20
CA LEU A 72 -23.77 -4.64 -14.83
C LEU A 72 -23.98 -3.18 -14.39
N PRO A 73 -23.77 -2.15 -15.24
CA PRO A 73 -24.03 -0.77 -14.84
C PRO A 73 -25.52 -0.45 -14.53
N LYS A 74 -26.43 -1.31 -15.00
CA LYS A 74 -27.89 -1.18 -14.75
C LYS A 74 -28.36 -1.97 -13.52
N LEU A 75 -27.52 -2.82 -12.96
CA LEU A 75 -27.82 -3.49 -11.68
C LEU A 75 -27.75 -2.47 -10.54
N ALA A 76 -28.64 -2.67 -9.55
CA ALA A 76 -28.48 -1.94 -8.29
C ALA A 76 -27.08 -2.22 -7.71
N PRO A 77 -26.31 -1.22 -7.27
CA PRO A 77 -24.95 -1.40 -6.79
C PRO A 77 -24.82 -2.52 -5.76
N SER A 78 -25.75 -2.59 -4.78
CA SER A 78 -25.75 -3.66 -3.76
C SER A 78 -25.84 -5.08 -4.34
N LEU A 79 -26.49 -5.29 -5.47
CA LEU A 79 -26.58 -6.59 -6.12
C LEU A 79 -25.29 -6.95 -6.84
N ARG A 80 -24.63 -5.95 -7.42
CA ARG A 80 -23.34 -6.14 -8.08
C ARG A 80 -22.30 -6.56 -7.05
N GLU A 81 -22.17 -5.82 -5.95
CA GLU A 81 -21.21 -6.15 -4.89
C GLU A 81 -21.53 -7.50 -4.23
N ILE A 82 -22.80 -7.88 -4.08
CA ILE A 82 -23.19 -9.22 -3.58
C ILE A 82 -22.69 -10.31 -4.55
N LEU A 83 -22.85 -10.14 -5.85
CA LEU A 83 -22.35 -11.07 -6.87
C LEU A 83 -20.81 -11.17 -6.82
N GLU A 84 -20.13 -10.03 -6.78
CA GLU A 84 -18.66 -9.96 -6.69
C GLU A 84 -18.11 -10.66 -5.45
N VAL A 85 -18.69 -10.39 -4.26
CA VAL A 85 -18.30 -11.01 -3.00
C VAL A 85 -18.52 -12.53 -3.03
N ALA A 86 -19.63 -12.99 -3.58
CA ALA A 86 -19.92 -14.42 -3.67
C ALA A 86 -19.01 -15.15 -4.64
N LEU A 87 -18.81 -14.55 -5.84
CA LEU A 87 -17.94 -15.13 -6.86
C LEU A 87 -16.48 -15.15 -6.40
N TYR A 88 -16.00 -14.05 -5.76
CA TYR A 88 -14.67 -14.02 -5.17
C TYR A 88 -14.46 -15.18 -4.19
N GLN A 89 -15.39 -15.42 -3.28
CA GLN A 89 -15.30 -16.53 -2.35
C GLN A 89 -15.20 -17.88 -3.07
N ALA A 90 -16.06 -18.12 -4.04
CA ALA A 90 -16.13 -19.40 -4.76
C ALA A 90 -14.90 -19.63 -5.66
N ARG A 91 -14.21 -18.55 -6.13
CA ARG A 91 -13.06 -18.62 -7.04
C ARG A 91 -11.71 -18.55 -6.33
N HIS A 92 -11.63 -17.90 -5.16
CA HIS A 92 -10.35 -17.55 -4.53
C HIS A 92 -10.19 -18.02 -3.08
N LEU A 93 -11.26 -18.56 -2.44
CA LEU A 93 -11.19 -19.01 -1.06
C LEU A 93 -11.43 -20.53 -0.96
N ASP A 94 -10.37 -21.31 -0.86
CA ASP A 94 -10.45 -22.78 -0.83
C ASP A 94 -11.25 -23.33 0.37
N ARG A 95 -11.31 -22.57 1.46
CA ARG A 95 -12.02 -22.98 2.69
C ARG A 95 -13.51 -22.67 2.69
N VAL A 96 -14.01 -21.98 1.66
CA VAL A 96 -15.44 -21.62 1.55
C VAL A 96 -16.08 -22.45 0.46
N PRO A 97 -16.97 -23.39 0.79
CA PRO A 97 -17.71 -24.15 -0.23
C PRO A 97 -18.54 -23.21 -1.11
N ALA A 98 -18.50 -23.41 -2.42
CA ALA A 98 -19.21 -22.55 -3.37
C ALA A 98 -20.72 -22.45 -3.08
N TYR A 99 -21.36 -23.57 -2.66
CA TYR A 99 -22.77 -23.56 -2.32
C TYR A 99 -23.09 -22.65 -1.12
N ALA A 100 -22.19 -22.55 -0.14
CA ALA A 100 -22.36 -21.69 1.02
C ALA A 100 -22.26 -20.21 0.63
N ALA A 101 -21.30 -19.86 -0.22
CA ALA A 101 -21.18 -18.52 -0.78
C ALA A 101 -22.42 -18.09 -1.56
N VAL A 102 -22.97 -18.98 -2.40
CA VAL A 102 -24.22 -18.75 -3.15
C VAL A 102 -25.42 -18.58 -2.23
N SER A 103 -25.60 -19.47 -1.23
CA SER A 103 -26.73 -19.38 -0.30
C SER A 103 -26.76 -18.06 0.46
N GLU A 104 -25.63 -17.63 1.01
CA GLU A 104 -25.57 -16.34 1.72
C GLU A 104 -25.78 -15.13 0.79
N ALA A 105 -25.28 -15.18 -0.44
CA ALA A 105 -25.52 -14.13 -1.43
C ALA A 105 -27.00 -13.99 -1.78
N VAL A 106 -27.71 -15.12 -1.94
CA VAL A 106 -29.14 -15.15 -2.18
C VAL A 106 -29.93 -14.54 -1.01
N ASP A 107 -29.51 -14.83 0.24
CA ASP A 107 -30.15 -14.26 1.43
C ASP A 107 -29.89 -12.75 1.56
N LEU A 108 -28.68 -12.28 1.25
CA LEU A 108 -28.34 -10.84 1.19
C LEU A 108 -29.18 -10.13 0.10
N ALA A 109 -29.26 -10.73 -1.09
CA ALA A 109 -30.03 -10.18 -2.20
C ALA A 109 -31.54 -10.10 -1.87
N ARG A 110 -32.09 -11.16 -1.20
CA ARG A 110 -33.49 -11.15 -0.72
C ARG A 110 -33.73 -10.00 0.26
N GLY A 111 -32.76 -9.74 1.15
CA GLY A 111 -32.85 -8.65 2.13
C GLY A 111 -32.80 -7.25 1.50
N SER A 112 -32.11 -7.08 0.36
CA SER A 112 -31.92 -5.80 -0.31
C SER A 112 -32.93 -5.51 -1.44
N GLY A 113 -33.40 -6.54 -2.17
CA GLY A 113 -34.23 -6.37 -3.36
C GLY A 113 -35.37 -7.39 -3.51
N GLY A 114 -35.68 -8.15 -2.46
CA GLY A 114 -36.77 -9.14 -2.44
C GLY A 114 -36.47 -10.40 -3.26
N GLU A 115 -37.50 -11.21 -3.53
CA GLU A 115 -37.37 -12.50 -4.21
C GLU A 115 -36.90 -12.40 -5.67
N GLY A 116 -37.19 -11.28 -6.35
CA GLY A 116 -36.69 -11.03 -7.71
C GLY A 116 -35.15 -10.93 -7.74
N ALA A 117 -34.58 -10.18 -6.79
CA ALA A 117 -33.13 -10.05 -6.62
C ALA A 117 -32.47 -11.37 -6.22
N ALA A 118 -33.09 -12.12 -5.31
CA ALA A 118 -32.62 -13.43 -4.89
C ALA A 118 -32.55 -14.43 -6.05
N ARG A 119 -33.60 -14.46 -6.90
CA ARG A 119 -33.63 -15.32 -8.10
C ARG A 119 -32.55 -14.93 -9.11
N LEU A 120 -32.36 -13.63 -9.34
CA LEU A 120 -31.29 -13.12 -10.24
C LEU A 120 -29.92 -13.56 -9.76
N VAL A 121 -29.58 -13.27 -8.49
CA VAL A 121 -28.27 -13.61 -7.91
C VAL A 121 -28.01 -15.12 -7.96
N ASN A 122 -29.01 -15.94 -7.60
CA ASN A 122 -28.88 -17.39 -7.69
C ASN A 122 -28.65 -17.88 -9.12
N GLY A 123 -29.41 -17.37 -10.09
CA GLY A 123 -29.29 -17.74 -11.51
C GLY A 123 -27.92 -17.39 -12.08
N VAL A 124 -27.44 -16.15 -11.82
CA VAL A 124 -26.14 -15.69 -12.30
C VAL A 124 -25.00 -16.51 -11.68
N LEU A 125 -24.97 -16.65 -10.34
CA LEU A 125 -23.89 -17.39 -9.66
C LEU A 125 -23.84 -18.85 -10.08
N ARG A 126 -24.96 -19.53 -10.18
CA ARG A 126 -25.01 -20.92 -10.65
C ARG A 126 -24.49 -21.03 -12.09
N GLY A 127 -24.89 -20.12 -12.98
CA GLY A 127 -24.40 -20.10 -14.34
C GLY A 127 -22.89 -19.92 -14.45
N VAL A 128 -22.34 -18.92 -13.73
CA VAL A 128 -20.90 -18.66 -13.72
C VAL A 128 -20.11 -19.84 -13.17
N LEU A 129 -20.59 -20.45 -12.08
CA LEU A 129 -19.88 -21.53 -11.41
C LEU A 129 -19.90 -22.87 -12.17
N LEU A 130 -20.75 -23.02 -13.19
CA LEU A 130 -20.69 -24.14 -14.15
C LEU A 130 -19.55 -23.98 -15.15
N LEU A 131 -19.04 -22.78 -15.35
CA LEU A 131 -17.90 -22.53 -16.23
C LEU A 131 -16.57 -22.76 -15.50
N PRO A 132 -15.55 -23.25 -16.20
CA PRO A 132 -14.21 -23.33 -15.63
C PRO A 132 -13.71 -21.93 -15.25
N ARG A 133 -12.85 -21.87 -14.27
CA ARG A 133 -12.14 -20.62 -13.94
C ARG A 133 -11.31 -20.16 -15.15
N PRO A 134 -11.33 -18.86 -15.51
CA PRO A 134 -10.47 -18.35 -16.57
C PRO A 134 -8.99 -18.71 -16.30
N GLY A 135 -8.32 -19.25 -17.32
CA GLY A 135 -6.88 -19.53 -17.24
C GLY A 135 -6.02 -18.26 -17.25
N PRO A 136 -4.71 -18.38 -17.03
CA PRO A 136 -3.78 -17.26 -17.12
C PRO A 136 -3.81 -16.66 -18.55
N PRO A 137 -3.48 -15.35 -18.70
CA PRO A 137 -3.43 -14.73 -20.01
C PRO A 137 -2.30 -15.35 -20.84
N LYS A 138 -2.52 -15.39 -22.14
CA LYS A 138 -1.48 -15.88 -23.08
C LYS A 138 -0.22 -15.02 -23.00
N ALA A 139 0.91 -15.58 -23.40
CA ALA A 139 2.19 -14.86 -23.38
C ALA A 139 2.17 -13.58 -24.26
N ASP A 140 1.44 -13.63 -25.36
CA ASP A 140 1.28 -12.54 -26.34
C ASP A 140 0.05 -11.66 -26.08
N SER A 141 -0.58 -11.74 -24.90
CA SER A 141 -1.74 -10.90 -24.57
C SER A 141 -1.37 -9.42 -24.64
N ASP A 142 -2.22 -8.65 -25.30
CA ASP A 142 -2.11 -7.20 -25.36
C ASP A 142 -2.40 -6.51 -24.00
N ALA A 143 -2.19 -5.20 -23.95
CA ALA A 143 -2.43 -4.42 -22.74
C ALA A 143 -3.87 -4.57 -22.21
N ALA A 144 -4.86 -4.60 -23.11
CA ALA A 144 -6.26 -4.74 -22.75
C ALA A 144 -6.56 -6.14 -22.16
N GLY A 145 -5.98 -7.19 -22.71
CA GLY A 145 -6.08 -8.56 -22.20
C GLY A 145 -5.47 -8.71 -20.81
N LEU A 146 -4.26 -8.16 -20.63
CA LEU A 146 -3.59 -8.14 -19.32
C LEU A 146 -4.38 -7.32 -18.29
N ALA A 147 -4.84 -6.12 -18.67
CA ALA A 147 -5.64 -5.24 -17.81
C ALA A 147 -6.91 -5.92 -17.30
N ARG A 148 -7.65 -6.60 -18.18
CA ARG A 148 -8.85 -7.36 -17.80
C ARG A 148 -8.51 -8.50 -16.84
N HIS A 149 -7.53 -9.34 -17.23
CA HIS A 149 -7.17 -10.52 -16.42
C HIS A 149 -6.70 -10.15 -15.03
N TYR A 150 -5.77 -9.18 -14.90
CA TYR A 150 -5.21 -8.77 -13.62
C TYR A 150 -6.01 -7.65 -12.93
N SER A 151 -7.14 -7.21 -13.52
CA SER A 151 -8.00 -6.14 -12.96
C SER A 151 -7.26 -4.82 -12.73
N HIS A 152 -6.48 -4.39 -13.71
CA HIS A 152 -5.77 -3.09 -13.69
C HIS A 152 -6.36 -2.11 -14.71
N PRO A 153 -6.23 -0.79 -14.49
CA PRO A 153 -6.55 0.20 -15.51
C PRO A 153 -5.71 0.01 -16.77
N SER A 154 -6.33 -0.04 -17.95
CA SER A 154 -5.62 -0.30 -19.21
C SER A 154 -4.49 0.69 -19.46
N PHE A 155 -4.71 1.99 -19.14
CA PHE A 155 -3.69 3.02 -19.32
C PHE A 155 -2.42 2.79 -18.48
N LEU A 156 -2.53 2.20 -17.26
CA LEU A 156 -1.35 1.85 -16.46
C LEU A 156 -0.59 0.69 -17.11
N VAL A 157 -1.32 -0.34 -17.57
CA VAL A 157 -0.70 -1.50 -18.23
C VAL A 157 0.01 -1.08 -19.52
N GLU A 158 -0.60 -0.22 -20.33
CA GLU A 158 0.01 0.35 -21.55
C GLU A 158 1.30 1.10 -21.23
N ARG A 159 1.29 1.96 -20.21
CA ARG A 159 2.46 2.72 -19.73
C ARG A 159 3.57 1.80 -19.25
N TRP A 160 3.23 0.81 -18.44
CA TRP A 160 4.21 -0.11 -17.87
C TRP A 160 4.81 -1.03 -18.95
N LEU A 161 4.01 -1.47 -19.93
CA LEU A 161 4.53 -2.21 -21.10
C LEU A 161 5.52 -1.37 -21.91
N ALA A 162 5.20 -0.11 -22.17
CA ALA A 162 6.08 0.81 -22.90
C ALA A 162 7.37 1.12 -22.14
N ARG A 163 7.29 1.26 -20.81
CA ARG A 163 8.41 1.71 -19.97
C ARG A 163 9.28 0.58 -19.44
N PHE A 164 8.69 -0.54 -19.07
CA PHE A 164 9.37 -1.61 -18.34
C PHE A 164 9.45 -2.91 -19.17
N GLY A 165 8.77 -2.97 -20.30
CA GLY A 165 8.67 -4.18 -21.14
C GLY A 165 7.68 -5.21 -20.60
N PRO A 166 7.40 -6.26 -21.41
CA PRO A 166 6.33 -7.22 -21.13
C PRO A 166 6.60 -8.09 -19.89
N GLU A 167 7.81 -8.56 -19.70
CA GLU A 167 8.16 -9.45 -18.58
C GLU A 167 8.02 -8.74 -17.23
N ARG A 168 8.62 -7.55 -17.11
CA ARG A 168 8.55 -6.77 -15.87
C ARG A 168 7.12 -6.33 -15.57
N THR A 169 6.37 -5.90 -16.59
CA THR A 169 4.97 -5.52 -16.43
C THR A 169 4.14 -6.69 -15.90
N ARG A 170 4.30 -7.88 -16.47
CA ARG A 170 3.59 -9.07 -15.98
C ARG A 170 3.95 -9.40 -14.54
N SER A 171 5.22 -9.35 -14.17
CA SER A 171 5.68 -9.54 -12.78
C SER A 171 5.03 -8.55 -11.80
N ILE A 172 4.91 -7.27 -12.18
CA ILE A 172 4.22 -6.24 -11.38
C ILE A 172 2.74 -6.60 -11.20
N LEU A 173 2.03 -6.93 -12.29
CA LEU A 173 0.60 -7.27 -12.26
C LEU A 173 0.30 -8.50 -11.39
N GLU A 174 1.17 -9.49 -11.43
CA GLU A 174 1.10 -10.70 -10.58
C GLU A 174 1.34 -10.35 -9.11
N ALA A 175 2.38 -9.58 -8.82
CA ALA A 175 2.69 -9.13 -7.47
C ALA A 175 1.55 -8.29 -6.85
N ASP A 176 0.95 -7.41 -7.64
CA ASP A 176 -0.18 -6.58 -7.21
C ASP A 176 -1.43 -7.39 -6.87
N ASN A 177 -1.57 -8.59 -7.44
CA ASN A 177 -2.69 -9.50 -7.15
C ASN A 177 -2.37 -10.55 -6.09
N ALA A 178 -1.11 -10.67 -5.67
CA ALA A 178 -0.73 -11.54 -4.57
C ALA A 178 -1.28 -11.03 -3.21
N ALA A 179 -1.43 -11.94 -2.25
CA ALA A 179 -1.76 -11.56 -0.89
C ALA A 179 -0.60 -10.72 -0.29
N PRO A 180 -0.89 -9.58 0.37
CA PRO A 180 0.15 -8.78 0.98
C PRO A 180 0.75 -9.50 2.19
N HIS A 181 2.07 -9.43 2.34
CA HIS A 181 2.72 -9.83 3.57
C HIS A 181 2.64 -8.72 4.61
N LEU A 182 2.89 -9.10 5.86
CA LEU A 182 3.15 -8.18 6.95
C LEU A 182 4.65 -8.17 7.22
N ASP A 183 5.27 -7.00 7.12
CA ASP A 183 6.69 -6.86 7.39
C ASP A 183 6.92 -6.12 8.71
N LEU A 184 7.95 -6.54 9.42
CA LEU A 184 8.31 -6.05 10.75
C LEU A 184 9.65 -5.32 10.67
N LEU A 185 9.72 -4.12 11.20
CA LEU A 185 10.97 -3.41 11.51
C LEU A 185 11.40 -3.82 12.92
N VAL A 186 12.46 -4.56 13.03
CA VAL A 186 13.05 -4.96 14.32
C VAL A 186 13.77 -3.76 14.97
N LEU A 187 13.62 -3.59 16.28
CA LEU A 187 14.31 -2.55 17.02
C LEU A 187 15.57 -3.11 17.71
N PRO A 188 16.79 -2.77 17.24
CA PRO A 188 18.04 -3.32 17.80
C PRO A 188 18.22 -3.06 19.28
N ARG A 189 17.68 -1.95 19.80
CA ARG A 189 17.70 -1.63 21.26
C ARG A 189 16.89 -2.61 22.12
N ARG A 190 15.97 -3.35 21.51
CA ARG A 190 15.10 -4.34 22.17
C ARG A 190 15.49 -5.78 21.87
N GLY A 191 16.62 -5.99 21.20
CA GLY A 191 17.15 -7.31 20.88
C GLY A 191 17.53 -7.48 19.40
N ARG A 192 18.28 -8.54 19.14
CA ARG A 192 18.73 -8.87 17.77
C ARG A 192 17.61 -9.45 16.95
N ARG A 193 17.65 -9.28 15.62
CA ARG A 193 16.66 -9.78 14.67
C ARG A 193 16.45 -11.29 14.79
N GLU A 194 17.55 -12.05 14.88
CA GLU A 194 17.51 -13.51 14.99
C GLU A 194 16.84 -13.97 16.28
N ALA A 195 17.12 -13.32 17.41
CA ALA A 195 16.47 -13.63 18.69
C ALA A 195 14.97 -13.31 18.65
N LEU A 196 14.57 -12.20 18.00
CA LEU A 196 13.15 -11.91 17.80
C LEU A 196 12.47 -12.97 16.93
N ARG A 197 13.14 -13.43 15.86
CA ARG A 197 12.62 -14.49 14.98
C ARG A 197 12.35 -15.79 15.72
N GLU A 198 13.28 -16.20 16.62
CA GLU A 198 13.12 -17.38 17.46
C GLU A 198 11.97 -17.22 18.45
N ASP A 199 11.83 -16.07 19.10
CA ASP A 199 10.76 -15.80 20.04
C ASP A 199 9.39 -15.82 19.35
N LEU A 200 9.28 -15.18 18.17
CA LEU A 200 8.05 -15.22 17.34
C LEU A 200 7.69 -16.65 16.94
N ALA A 201 8.68 -17.49 16.56
CA ALA A 201 8.45 -18.88 16.20
C ALA A 201 7.88 -19.69 17.38
N ARG A 202 8.37 -19.45 18.62
CA ARG A 202 7.82 -20.09 19.84
C ARG A 202 6.35 -19.70 20.09
N GLU A 203 5.93 -18.52 19.64
CA GLU A 203 4.54 -18.05 19.73
C GLU A 203 3.71 -18.38 18.46
N GLY A 204 4.21 -19.26 17.58
CA GLY A 204 3.51 -19.73 16.38
C GLY A 204 3.51 -18.75 15.21
N VAL A 205 4.44 -17.80 15.17
CA VAL A 205 4.62 -16.85 14.07
C VAL A 205 5.88 -17.18 13.30
N ALA A 206 5.73 -17.68 12.06
CA ALA A 206 6.85 -17.95 11.17
C ALA A 206 7.26 -16.68 10.43
N THR A 207 8.57 -16.39 10.40
CA THR A 207 9.12 -15.20 9.73
C THR A 207 10.39 -15.53 8.96
N GLU A 208 10.65 -14.73 7.94
CA GLU A 208 11.86 -14.77 7.12
C GLU A 208 12.61 -13.43 7.16
N ALA A 209 13.92 -13.46 7.11
CA ALA A 209 14.75 -12.27 7.08
C ALA A 209 14.78 -11.68 5.66
N SER A 210 14.59 -10.37 5.54
CA SER A 210 14.74 -9.69 4.26
C SER A 210 16.20 -9.65 3.81
N ALA A 211 16.42 -9.82 2.51
CA ALA A 211 17.72 -9.69 1.88
C ALA A 211 18.14 -8.23 1.66
N ILE A 212 17.18 -7.30 1.54
CA ILE A 212 17.44 -5.90 1.18
C ILE A 212 17.27 -4.92 2.35
N ALA A 213 16.67 -5.35 3.47
CA ALA A 213 16.48 -4.52 4.65
C ALA A 213 17.01 -5.26 5.89
N PRO A 214 18.15 -4.82 6.47
CA PRO A 214 18.88 -5.55 7.52
C PRO A 214 18.07 -5.81 8.80
N LEU A 215 17.10 -4.94 9.11
CA LEU A 215 16.24 -5.05 10.29
C LEU A 215 14.86 -5.62 9.99
N ALA A 216 14.59 -6.02 8.75
CA ALA A 216 13.26 -6.50 8.38
C ALA A 216 13.09 -8.01 8.60
N LEU A 217 11.89 -8.38 9.07
CA LEU A 217 11.35 -9.73 9.05
C LEU A 217 10.02 -9.73 8.30
N THR A 218 9.87 -10.59 7.30
CA THR A 218 8.60 -10.83 6.60
C THR A 218 7.85 -11.96 7.30
N VAL A 219 6.57 -11.74 7.61
CA VAL A 219 5.71 -12.73 8.27
C VAL A 219 5.19 -13.71 7.22
N LEU A 220 5.49 -14.99 7.38
CA LEU A 220 5.03 -16.08 6.52
C LEU A 220 3.72 -16.68 7.00
N SER A 221 3.54 -16.78 8.33
CA SER A 221 2.29 -17.26 8.94
C SER A 221 2.19 -16.79 10.39
N GLY A 222 0.97 -16.88 10.95
CA GLY A 222 0.67 -16.46 12.32
C GLY A 222 0.31 -14.97 12.41
N ASN A 223 0.10 -14.48 13.63
CA ASN A 223 -0.28 -13.07 13.87
C ASN A 223 0.70 -12.42 14.88
N PRO A 224 1.71 -11.69 14.42
CA PRO A 224 2.71 -11.09 15.29
C PRO A 224 2.14 -10.02 16.23
N LEU A 225 1.00 -9.41 15.88
CA LEU A 225 0.39 -8.35 16.71
C LEU A 225 -0.24 -8.88 18.01
N ARG A 226 -0.36 -10.21 18.14
CA ARG A 226 -0.87 -10.85 19.35
C ARG A 226 0.25 -11.41 20.25
N THR A 227 1.50 -11.23 19.87
CA THR A 227 2.66 -11.74 20.60
C THR A 227 3.09 -10.82 21.74
N ARG A 228 3.78 -11.38 22.70
CA ARG A 228 4.45 -10.65 23.77
C ARG A 228 5.48 -9.64 23.19
N ALA A 229 6.23 -10.04 22.16
CA ALA A 229 7.19 -9.18 21.50
C ALA A 229 6.58 -7.88 20.95
N PHE A 230 5.33 -7.91 20.45
CA PHE A 230 4.61 -6.71 20.02
C PHE A 230 4.27 -5.80 21.21
N ALA A 231 3.74 -6.39 22.28
CA ALA A 231 3.38 -5.64 23.50
C ALA A 231 4.62 -4.98 24.14
N GLU A 232 5.78 -5.65 24.10
CA GLU A 232 7.07 -5.16 24.58
C GLU A 232 7.71 -4.11 23.65
N GLY A 233 7.12 -3.82 22.49
CA GLY A 233 7.65 -2.84 21.54
C GLY A 233 8.96 -3.28 20.88
N ARG A 234 9.18 -4.57 20.64
CA ARG A 234 10.42 -5.09 20.02
C ARG A 234 10.45 -4.90 18.51
N PHE A 235 9.32 -4.60 17.89
CA PHE A 235 9.21 -4.30 16.47
C PHE A 235 8.07 -3.33 16.16
N ALA A 236 8.19 -2.67 15.01
CA ALA A 236 7.10 -1.94 14.35
C ALA A 236 6.63 -2.71 13.10
N VAL A 237 5.40 -2.45 12.64
CA VAL A 237 4.94 -2.91 11.33
C VAL A 237 5.32 -1.88 10.28
N GLN A 238 6.12 -2.30 9.30
CA GLN A 238 6.56 -1.42 8.22
C GLN A 238 7.01 -2.25 7.01
N ASP A 239 6.54 -1.88 5.81
CA ASP A 239 6.96 -2.48 4.55
C ASP A 239 8.48 -2.42 4.36
N VAL A 240 9.05 -3.48 3.76
CA VAL A 240 10.50 -3.61 3.51
C VAL A 240 11.03 -2.43 2.68
N GLY A 241 10.37 -2.07 1.59
CA GLY A 241 10.79 -0.94 0.74
C GLY A 241 10.78 0.39 1.50
N SER A 242 9.79 0.59 2.38
CA SER A 242 9.74 1.77 3.25
C SER A 242 10.88 1.80 4.29
N GLN A 243 11.34 0.62 4.77
CA GLN A 243 12.47 0.53 5.70
C GLN A 243 13.81 0.89 5.04
N VAL A 244 13.93 0.63 3.74
CA VAL A 244 15.14 0.88 2.94
C VAL A 244 15.40 2.37 2.74
N LEU A 245 14.37 3.20 2.61
CA LEU A 245 14.53 4.60 2.22
C LEU A 245 15.49 5.40 3.12
N PRO A 246 15.43 5.34 4.45
CA PRO A 246 16.39 6.06 5.29
C PRO A 246 17.83 5.59 5.14
N LEU A 247 18.08 4.35 4.67
CA LEU A 247 19.42 3.82 4.43
C LEU A 247 20.16 4.54 3.31
N LEU A 248 19.41 5.20 2.41
CA LEU A 248 19.97 5.94 1.27
C LEU A 248 20.53 7.31 1.68
N LEU A 249 20.19 7.79 2.88
CA LEU A 249 20.72 9.05 3.42
C LEU A 249 22.03 8.81 4.17
N PRO A 250 22.98 9.76 4.10
CA PRO A 250 24.14 9.75 4.99
C PRO A 250 23.74 9.83 6.45
N GLU A 251 24.55 9.24 7.33
CA GLU A 251 24.36 9.33 8.79
C GLU A 251 24.45 10.76 9.32
N GLY A 252 23.74 11.04 10.42
CA GLY A 252 23.86 12.32 11.07
C GLY A 252 23.00 12.54 12.30
N GLU A 253 23.05 13.78 12.82
CA GLU A 253 22.41 14.12 14.09
C GLU A 253 20.88 14.23 13.96
N ILE A 254 20.43 15.04 13.02
CA ILE A 254 19.01 15.33 12.84
C ILE A 254 18.55 14.97 11.42
N LEU A 255 17.41 14.28 11.32
CA LEU A 255 16.66 14.08 10.09
C LEU A 255 15.30 14.80 10.20
N VAL A 256 14.96 15.63 9.22
CA VAL A 256 13.59 16.15 9.04
C VAL A 256 12.86 15.24 8.09
N ASP A 257 11.80 14.59 8.57
CA ASP A 257 10.90 13.71 7.80
C ASP A 257 9.62 14.50 7.51
N LEU A 258 9.46 14.94 6.28
CA LEU A 258 8.29 15.69 5.80
C LEU A 258 7.21 14.71 5.31
N ALA A 259 5.94 14.96 5.65
CA ALA A 259 4.83 14.04 5.44
C ALA A 259 4.98 12.69 6.18
N ALA A 260 5.54 12.75 7.40
CA ALA A 260 6.08 11.61 8.13
C ALA A 260 5.05 10.56 8.57
N ALA A 261 3.79 10.94 8.82
CA ALA A 261 2.83 10.03 9.45
C ALA A 261 2.43 8.84 8.54
N PRO A 262 2.43 7.62 9.08
CA PRO A 262 2.35 7.22 10.49
C PRO A 262 3.70 7.06 11.23
N GLY A 263 4.82 7.57 10.70
CA GLY A 263 6.10 7.64 11.39
C GLY A 263 7.11 6.54 11.02
N GLY A 264 6.75 5.63 10.12
CA GLY A 264 7.57 4.46 9.82
C GLY A 264 9.01 4.81 9.39
N LYS A 265 9.21 5.81 8.52
CA LYS A 265 10.53 6.21 8.02
C LYS A 265 11.37 6.89 9.10
N SER A 266 10.76 7.75 9.93
CA SER A 266 11.39 8.33 11.11
C SER A 266 11.86 7.23 12.09
N LEU A 267 10.99 6.25 12.39
CA LEU A 267 11.33 5.11 13.26
C LEU A 267 12.45 4.27 12.65
N SER A 268 12.39 3.99 11.35
CA SER A 268 13.41 3.25 10.62
C SER A 268 14.76 3.97 10.62
N ALA A 269 14.78 5.30 10.44
CA ALA A 269 16.00 6.10 10.49
C ALA A 269 16.72 5.97 11.84
N ILE A 270 15.96 6.02 12.94
CA ILE A 270 16.52 5.82 14.29
C ILE A 270 17.00 4.36 14.49
N ALA A 271 16.17 3.39 14.09
CA ALA A 271 16.49 1.97 14.25
C ALA A 271 17.77 1.56 13.52
N HIS A 272 18.00 2.11 12.32
CA HIS A 272 19.20 1.88 11.50
C HIS A 272 20.39 2.80 11.87
N GLY A 273 20.27 3.67 12.85
CA GLY A 273 21.33 4.60 13.24
C GLY A 273 21.62 5.71 12.22
N ARG A 274 20.71 5.95 11.27
CA ARG A 274 20.89 7.00 10.24
C ARG A 274 20.65 8.41 10.78
N ALA A 275 19.92 8.52 11.88
CA ALA A 275 19.72 9.76 12.61
C ALA A 275 19.72 9.48 14.12
N ARG A 276 20.21 10.43 14.92
CA ARG A 276 20.07 10.40 16.38
C ARG A 276 18.72 10.95 16.83
N ARG A 277 18.17 11.89 16.06
CA ARG A 277 16.87 12.48 16.29
C ARG A 277 16.14 12.65 14.97
N THR A 278 14.82 12.54 14.99
CA THR A 278 13.99 12.86 13.83
C THR A 278 12.91 13.87 14.21
N LEU A 279 12.70 14.86 13.34
CA LEU A 279 11.54 15.74 13.38
C LEU A 279 10.52 15.21 12.35
N ALA A 280 9.45 14.60 12.85
CA ALA A 280 8.41 13.96 12.05
C ALA A 280 7.27 14.95 11.80
N LEU A 281 7.28 15.62 10.64
CA LEU A 281 6.29 16.62 10.26
C LEU A 281 5.12 16.01 9.49
N ASP A 282 3.88 16.35 9.85
CA ASP A 282 2.69 16.01 9.05
C ASP A 282 1.60 17.07 9.30
N ARG A 283 0.81 17.39 8.28
CA ARG A 283 -0.30 18.34 8.44
C ARG A 283 -1.49 17.79 9.21
N SER A 284 -1.61 16.47 9.33
CA SER A 284 -2.75 15.81 9.98
C SER A 284 -2.46 15.47 11.42
N TRP A 285 -3.05 16.22 12.36
CA TRP A 285 -2.94 15.96 13.79
C TRP A 285 -3.36 14.53 14.16
N GLY A 286 -4.48 14.02 13.59
CA GLY A 286 -4.93 12.66 13.86
C GLY A 286 -3.95 11.58 13.38
N ARG A 287 -3.18 11.85 12.31
CA ARG A 287 -2.11 10.96 11.87
C ARG A 287 -0.89 11.05 12.77
N LEU A 288 -0.54 12.23 13.27
CA LEU A 288 0.56 12.44 14.21
C LEU A 288 0.32 11.75 15.56
N GLN A 289 -0.92 11.63 16.01
CA GLN A 289 -1.23 10.85 17.21
C GLN A 289 -0.77 9.40 17.08
N ARG A 290 -0.89 8.78 15.89
CA ARG A 290 -0.37 7.42 15.63
C ARG A 290 1.16 7.37 15.69
N VAL A 291 1.84 8.43 15.23
CA VAL A 291 3.30 8.55 15.40
C VAL A 291 3.64 8.54 16.90
N ALA A 292 2.97 9.38 17.68
CA ALA A 292 3.21 9.48 19.12
C ALA A 292 2.88 8.17 19.88
N GLU A 293 1.84 7.43 19.46
CA GLU A 293 1.50 6.13 20.01
C GLU A 293 2.62 5.10 19.72
N ASN A 294 3.10 5.05 18.49
CA ASN A 294 4.21 4.17 18.11
C ASN A 294 5.48 4.54 18.87
N VAL A 295 5.83 5.82 18.92
CA VAL A 295 7.00 6.33 19.68
C VAL A 295 6.96 5.85 21.14
N ARG A 296 5.82 6.01 21.80
CA ARG A 296 5.64 5.55 23.21
C ARG A 296 5.78 4.03 23.33
N ARG A 297 5.08 3.25 22.49
CA ARG A 297 5.13 1.78 22.54
C ARG A 297 6.53 1.24 22.29
N LEU A 298 7.26 1.84 21.36
CA LEU A 298 8.59 1.42 20.94
C LEU A 298 9.72 1.99 21.84
N GLY A 299 9.42 2.99 22.65
CA GLY A 299 10.41 3.66 23.50
C GLY A 299 11.43 4.48 22.68
N LEU A 300 10.99 5.10 21.58
CA LEU A 300 11.84 5.90 20.67
C LEU A 300 11.57 7.41 20.88
N GLY A 301 11.93 7.92 22.06
CA GLY A 301 11.76 9.34 22.41
C GLY A 301 12.52 10.34 21.53
N GLU A 302 13.40 9.86 20.68
CA GLU A 302 14.17 10.65 19.69
C GLU A 302 13.37 11.04 18.46
N VAL A 303 12.16 10.50 18.29
CA VAL A 303 11.21 10.90 17.23
C VAL A 303 10.27 11.95 17.76
N HIS A 304 10.31 13.16 17.21
CA HIS A 304 9.54 14.33 17.64
C HIS A 304 8.45 14.66 16.61
N PRO A 305 7.17 14.29 16.86
CA PRO A 305 6.07 14.67 15.98
C PRO A 305 5.79 16.17 16.03
N ALA A 306 5.62 16.80 14.86
CA ALA A 306 5.26 18.19 14.73
C ALA A 306 4.20 18.41 13.64
N ALA A 307 3.27 19.35 13.87
CA ALA A 307 2.27 19.70 12.87
C ALA A 307 2.84 20.74 11.89
N GLY A 308 2.66 20.52 10.58
CA GLY A 308 3.08 21.46 9.55
C GLY A 308 2.72 20.99 8.15
N ASP A 309 2.60 21.94 7.23
CA ASP A 309 2.38 21.65 5.81
C ASP A 309 3.72 21.48 5.10
N VAL A 310 3.87 20.43 4.33
CA VAL A 310 5.08 20.14 3.55
C VAL A 310 5.35 21.19 2.48
N ALA A 311 4.31 21.85 1.95
CA ALA A 311 4.45 22.91 0.95
C ALA A 311 4.91 24.27 1.55
N ALA A 312 4.76 24.42 2.89
CA ALA A 312 5.20 25.60 3.65
C ALA A 312 5.61 25.15 5.06
N PRO A 313 6.69 24.37 5.21
CA PRO A 313 7.08 23.81 6.49
C PRO A 313 7.47 24.93 7.45
N PRO A 314 6.97 24.91 8.72
CA PRO A 314 7.27 25.97 9.70
C PRO A 314 8.67 25.75 10.30
N LEU A 315 9.68 25.71 9.46
CA LEU A 315 11.06 25.39 9.81
C LEU A 315 12.00 26.44 9.21
N THR A 316 13.14 26.66 9.82
CA THR A 316 14.14 27.63 9.38
C THR A 316 14.82 27.18 8.08
N PRO A 317 14.76 27.95 7.00
CA PRO A 317 15.48 27.67 5.77
C PRO A 317 17.00 27.55 6.01
N GLY A 318 17.66 26.67 5.28
CA GLY A 318 19.12 26.48 5.34
C GLY A 318 19.65 25.83 6.62
N ALA A 319 18.79 25.34 7.52
CA ALA A 319 19.20 24.87 8.85
C ALA A 319 19.50 23.36 8.93
N PHE A 320 19.09 22.55 7.95
CA PHE A 320 19.10 21.11 8.10
C PHE A 320 20.04 20.42 7.13
N GLY A 321 20.89 19.53 7.64
CA GLY A 321 21.80 18.74 6.81
C GLY A 321 21.11 17.54 6.15
N ARG A 322 19.93 17.13 6.61
CA ARG A 322 19.21 15.96 6.06
C ARG A 322 17.71 16.17 6.11
N VAL A 323 17.08 15.97 4.97
CA VAL A 323 15.64 16.03 4.78
C VAL A 323 15.18 14.78 4.02
N LEU A 324 14.09 14.18 4.46
CA LEU A 324 13.36 13.13 3.77
C LEU A 324 11.99 13.65 3.39
N LEU A 325 11.66 13.56 2.12
CA LEU A 325 10.33 13.85 1.60
C LEU A 325 9.74 12.59 0.98
N ASP A 326 8.96 11.84 1.77
CA ASP A 326 8.08 10.77 1.25
C ASP A 326 6.80 11.41 0.74
N ALA A 327 6.82 11.81 -0.54
CA ALA A 327 5.79 12.67 -1.08
C ALA A 327 4.45 11.96 -1.26
N PRO A 328 3.32 12.60 -0.89
CA PRO A 328 2.00 12.09 -1.24
C PRO A 328 1.90 11.88 -2.76
N CYS A 329 1.59 10.66 -3.19
CA CYS A 329 1.61 10.24 -4.58
C CYS A 329 0.40 9.38 -4.96
N SER A 330 0.31 8.97 -6.23
CA SER A 330 -0.73 8.07 -6.73
C SER A 330 -0.73 6.71 -6.05
N GLY A 331 0.44 6.23 -5.61
CA GLY A 331 0.60 4.96 -4.91
C GLY A 331 0.56 3.74 -5.83
N THR A 332 0.84 3.89 -7.13
CA THR A 332 0.78 2.79 -8.11
C THR A 332 1.76 1.66 -7.84
N GLY A 333 2.77 1.87 -7.01
CA GLY A 333 3.66 0.82 -6.52
C GLY A 333 3.12 0.01 -5.34
N THR A 334 1.92 0.32 -4.81
CA THR A 334 1.35 -0.32 -3.60
C THR A 334 -0.02 -0.95 -3.82
N LEU A 335 -0.36 -1.29 -5.07
CA LEU A 335 -1.69 -1.80 -5.45
C LEU A 335 -2.01 -3.14 -4.76
N ARG A 336 -1.02 -3.91 -4.37
CA ARG A 336 -1.18 -5.12 -3.57
C ARG A 336 -1.85 -4.84 -2.22
N LYS A 337 -1.42 -3.79 -1.51
CA LYS A 337 -1.94 -3.38 -0.19
C LYS A 337 -3.13 -2.43 -0.28
N ASN A 338 -3.19 -1.63 -1.34
CA ASN A 338 -4.18 -0.58 -1.58
C ASN A 338 -4.89 -0.77 -2.93
N PRO A 339 -5.59 -1.90 -3.15
CA PRO A 339 -6.16 -2.24 -4.46
C PRO A 339 -7.22 -1.23 -4.95
N GLU A 340 -7.82 -0.45 -4.05
CA GLU A 340 -8.76 0.60 -4.41
C GLU A 340 -8.14 1.74 -5.23
N ILE A 341 -6.82 1.89 -5.23
CA ILE A 341 -6.12 2.88 -6.05
C ILE A 341 -6.44 2.67 -7.53
N ARG A 342 -6.58 1.43 -8.00
CA ARG A 342 -6.92 1.07 -9.39
C ARG A 342 -8.17 1.78 -9.91
N TYR A 343 -9.11 2.10 -9.02
CA TYR A 343 -10.40 2.71 -9.36
C TYR A 343 -10.42 4.23 -9.20
N ARG A 344 -9.30 4.83 -8.79
CA ARG A 344 -9.16 6.27 -8.53
C ARG A 344 -8.06 6.92 -9.35
N VAL A 345 -7.03 6.15 -9.69
CA VAL A 345 -5.90 6.65 -10.45
C VAL A 345 -6.33 6.98 -11.87
N THR A 346 -5.97 8.19 -12.30
CA THR A 346 -6.19 8.67 -13.68
C THR A 346 -4.97 9.49 -14.09
N PRO A 347 -4.69 9.64 -15.40
CA PRO A 347 -3.60 10.51 -15.86
C PRO A 347 -3.69 11.93 -15.27
N ALA A 348 -4.86 12.53 -15.25
CA ALA A 348 -5.07 13.86 -14.67
C ALA A 348 -4.83 13.90 -13.14
N ALA A 349 -5.07 12.81 -12.41
CA ALA A 349 -4.77 12.73 -10.99
C ALA A 349 -3.25 12.65 -10.75
N ILE A 350 -2.52 11.91 -11.58
CA ILE A 350 -1.06 11.81 -11.54
C ILE A 350 -0.43 13.19 -11.78
N GLU A 351 -0.85 13.90 -12.82
CA GLU A 351 -0.35 15.25 -13.12
C GLU A 351 -0.60 16.26 -11.98
N ARG A 352 -1.79 16.23 -11.36
CA ARG A 352 -2.07 17.09 -10.20
C ARG A 352 -1.17 16.77 -9.01
N LEU A 353 -0.90 15.48 -8.76
CA LEU A 353 0.01 15.06 -7.69
C LEU A 353 1.44 15.46 -7.98
N ALA A 354 1.90 15.30 -9.23
CA ALA A 354 3.24 15.72 -9.66
C ALA A 354 3.46 17.22 -9.43
N ALA A 355 2.46 18.06 -9.75
CA ALA A 355 2.54 19.50 -9.50
C ALA A 355 2.65 19.82 -7.99
N ALA A 356 1.89 19.14 -7.14
CA ALA A 356 1.98 19.30 -5.68
C ALA A 356 3.32 18.80 -5.12
N GLN A 357 3.83 17.70 -5.65
CA GLN A 357 5.13 17.13 -5.29
C GLN A 357 6.28 18.07 -5.66
N LEU A 358 6.22 18.72 -6.81
CA LEU A 358 7.22 19.70 -7.22
C LEU A 358 7.27 20.89 -6.25
N ALA A 359 6.11 21.40 -5.81
CA ALA A 359 6.05 22.46 -4.81
C ALA A 359 6.61 22.00 -3.46
N ALA A 360 6.27 20.79 -3.02
CA ALA A 360 6.77 20.20 -1.78
C ALA A 360 8.30 19.98 -1.84
N LEU A 361 8.81 19.49 -2.98
CA LEU A 361 10.25 19.27 -3.19
C LEU A 361 11.03 20.59 -3.16
N ALA A 362 10.50 21.65 -3.76
CA ALA A 362 11.10 22.98 -3.73
C ALA A 362 11.18 23.50 -2.27
N ALA A 363 10.08 23.42 -1.52
CA ALA A 363 10.05 23.83 -0.11
C ALA A 363 11.00 22.98 0.76
N ALA A 364 11.11 21.68 0.49
CA ALA A 364 12.06 20.79 1.18
C ALA A 364 13.51 21.15 0.89
N ALA A 365 13.83 21.54 -0.35
CA ALA A 365 15.17 21.94 -0.75
C ALA A 365 15.63 23.24 -0.07
N GLU A 366 14.70 24.18 0.20
CA GLU A 366 15.01 25.41 0.94
C GLU A 366 15.47 25.14 2.39
N LEU A 367 15.05 24.04 2.99
CA LEU A 367 15.46 23.67 4.35
C LEU A 367 16.91 23.20 4.45
N LEU A 368 17.51 22.78 3.33
CA LEU A 368 18.86 22.22 3.34
C LEU A 368 19.93 23.29 3.67
N SER A 369 20.83 22.96 4.57
CA SER A 369 22.10 23.66 4.73
C SER A 369 23.00 23.42 3.50
N PRO A 370 23.99 24.28 3.24
CA PRO A 370 25.02 23.98 2.23
C PRO A 370 25.66 22.60 2.47
N GLY A 371 25.75 21.79 1.42
CA GLY A 371 26.22 20.41 1.50
C GLY A 371 25.22 19.40 2.07
N GLY A 372 24.02 19.83 2.45
CA GLY A 372 22.95 18.97 2.97
C GLY A 372 22.32 18.08 1.90
N TYR A 373 21.66 17.01 2.33
CA TYR A 373 21.05 15.98 1.48
C TYR A 373 19.54 15.92 1.65
N LEU A 374 18.84 15.74 0.53
CA LEU A 374 17.40 15.56 0.45
C LEU A 374 17.11 14.24 -0.26
N LEU A 375 16.42 13.33 0.41
CA LEU A 375 15.87 12.15 -0.22
C LEU A 375 14.41 12.43 -0.60
N TYR A 376 14.14 12.52 -1.88
CA TYR A 376 12.80 12.57 -2.43
C TYR A 376 12.36 11.14 -2.74
N ALA A 377 11.21 10.70 -2.23
CA ALA A 377 10.70 9.36 -2.43
C ALA A 377 9.19 9.35 -2.71
N THR A 378 8.75 8.38 -3.48
CA THR A 378 7.33 8.07 -3.69
C THR A 378 7.11 6.56 -3.70
N CYS A 379 5.89 6.11 -3.40
CA CYS A 379 5.44 4.75 -3.69
C CYS A 379 4.69 4.68 -5.04
N SER A 380 5.14 5.46 -6.03
CA SER A 380 4.62 5.50 -7.39
C SER A 380 5.61 4.92 -8.39
N LEU A 381 5.09 4.25 -9.42
CA LEU A 381 5.87 3.81 -10.58
C LEU A 381 5.85 4.82 -11.73
N GLU A 382 5.09 5.90 -11.60
CA GLU A 382 4.86 6.86 -12.69
C GLU A 382 6.01 7.88 -12.80
N GLU A 383 6.42 8.13 -14.04
CA GLU A 383 7.54 9.03 -14.35
C GLU A 383 7.25 10.48 -13.95
N GLU A 384 6.00 10.91 -14.13
CA GLU A 384 5.52 12.24 -13.79
C GLU A 384 5.72 12.58 -12.32
N GLU A 385 5.60 11.58 -11.44
CA GLU A 385 5.72 11.72 -9.99
C GLU A 385 7.15 11.50 -9.48
N ASN A 386 8.06 11.09 -10.33
CA ASN A 386 9.43 10.72 -9.98
C ASN A 386 10.44 11.56 -10.78
N GLU A 387 10.90 11.05 -11.92
CA GLU A 387 11.97 11.66 -12.70
C GLU A 387 11.64 13.09 -13.12
N ARG A 388 10.41 13.33 -13.64
CA ARG A 388 10.02 14.67 -14.12
C ARG A 388 9.92 15.70 -12.99
N VAL A 389 9.49 15.30 -11.80
CA VAL A 389 9.48 16.19 -10.62
C VAL A 389 10.90 16.58 -10.23
N VAL A 390 11.82 15.62 -10.20
CA VAL A 390 13.22 15.86 -9.83
C VAL A 390 13.93 16.73 -10.88
N GLU A 391 13.77 16.43 -12.15
CA GLU A 391 14.33 17.21 -13.27
C GLU A 391 13.85 18.68 -13.22
N ALA A 392 12.54 18.87 -13.02
CA ALA A 392 11.96 20.20 -12.91
C ALA A 392 12.44 20.96 -11.66
N ALA A 393 12.66 20.28 -10.53
CA ALA A 393 13.17 20.89 -9.31
C ALA A 393 14.63 21.30 -9.47
N VAL A 394 15.48 20.44 -10.02
CA VAL A 394 16.89 20.74 -10.29
C VAL A 394 17.04 21.90 -11.29
N ALA A 395 16.22 21.92 -12.36
CA ALA A 395 16.23 23.00 -13.33
C ALA A 395 15.87 24.37 -12.72
N ARG A 396 15.01 24.39 -11.68
CA ARG A 396 14.58 25.63 -10.98
C ARG A 396 15.52 26.06 -9.86
N SER A 397 16.35 25.16 -9.36
CA SER A 397 17.24 25.40 -8.19
C SER A 397 18.68 25.08 -8.56
N PRO A 398 19.47 26.06 -9.04
CA PRO A 398 20.86 25.83 -9.49
C PRO A 398 21.80 25.25 -8.43
N ASP A 399 21.48 25.45 -7.16
CA ASP A 399 22.26 24.89 -6.02
C ASP A 399 21.85 23.44 -5.71
N LEU A 400 20.80 22.89 -6.30
CA LEU A 400 20.37 21.52 -6.07
C LEU A 400 20.90 20.60 -7.19
N GLU A 401 21.51 19.49 -6.83
CA GLU A 401 22.06 18.53 -7.78
C GLU A 401 21.74 17.09 -7.35
N PRO A 402 21.60 16.14 -8.30
CA PRO A 402 21.57 14.71 -7.98
C PRO A 402 22.87 14.28 -7.30
N ALA A 403 22.78 13.47 -6.25
CA ALA A 403 23.92 12.96 -5.51
C ALA A 403 23.96 11.42 -5.59
N PRO A 404 25.13 10.81 -5.80
CA PRO A 404 25.22 9.36 -5.87
C PRO A 404 24.82 8.74 -4.52
N ILE A 405 24.01 7.67 -4.58
CA ILE A 405 23.64 6.89 -3.42
C ILE A 405 24.81 5.99 -3.03
N ALA A 406 25.27 6.11 -1.79
CA ALA A 406 26.16 5.11 -1.20
C ALA A 406 25.34 3.82 -0.98
N THR A 407 25.41 2.91 -1.94
CA THR A 407 24.49 1.76 -2.05
C THR A 407 24.64 0.81 -0.85
N PRO A 408 23.60 0.64 -0.02
CA PRO A 408 23.63 -0.34 1.06
C PRO A 408 23.69 -1.77 0.49
N PRO A 409 24.31 -2.73 1.21
CA PRO A 409 24.37 -4.12 0.78
C PRO A 409 22.99 -4.71 0.45
N GLY A 410 22.87 -5.41 -0.68
CA GLY A 410 21.63 -6.01 -1.17
C GLY A 410 20.77 -5.08 -2.02
N LEU A 411 21.12 -3.79 -2.14
CA LEU A 411 20.40 -2.83 -2.97
C LEU A 411 21.09 -2.53 -4.31
N GLU A 412 22.21 -3.17 -4.60
CA GLU A 412 22.98 -2.94 -5.83
C GLU A 412 22.15 -3.07 -7.11
N PRO A 413 21.23 -4.05 -7.25
CA PRO A 413 20.44 -4.19 -8.46
C PRO A 413 19.37 -3.11 -8.64
N PHE A 414 19.07 -2.33 -7.59
CA PHE A 414 17.97 -1.37 -7.53
C PHE A 414 18.44 0.08 -7.56
N VAL A 415 19.75 0.32 -7.43
CA VAL A 415 20.35 1.66 -7.41
C VAL A 415 21.04 1.96 -8.74
N ASP A 416 20.74 3.12 -9.29
CA ASP A 416 21.34 3.66 -10.50
C ASP A 416 21.72 5.13 -10.25
N GLY A 417 22.99 5.37 -9.94
CA GLY A 417 23.52 6.71 -9.61
C GLY A 417 22.83 7.33 -8.39
N ALA A 418 22.01 8.32 -8.63
CA ALA A 418 21.26 9.07 -7.61
C ALA A 418 19.86 8.51 -7.35
N ARG A 419 19.48 7.41 -7.99
CA ARG A 419 18.13 6.85 -7.97
C ARG A 419 18.10 5.43 -7.43
N LEU A 420 17.14 5.15 -6.53
CA LEU A 420 16.68 3.79 -6.22
C LEU A 420 15.33 3.56 -6.91
N ARG A 421 15.13 2.34 -7.46
CA ARG A 421 13.81 1.87 -7.89
C ARG A 421 13.57 0.43 -7.44
N LEU A 422 12.58 0.24 -6.60
CA LEU A 422 12.02 -1.06 -6.25
C LEU A 422 10.73 -1.27 -7.04
N PHE A 423 10.57 -2.45 -7.61
CA PHE A 423 9.31 -2.87 -8.23
C PHE A 423 8.51 -3.73 -7.24
N PRO A 424 7.17 -3.71 -7.32
CA PRO A 424 6.36 -4.67 -6.58
C PRO A 424 6.78 -6.11 -6.93
N ASP A 425 7.11 -6.89 -5.92
CA ASP A 425 7.42 -8.32 -6.05
C ASP A 425 7.02 -9.09 -4.79
N ALA A 426 7.51 -10.33 -4.65
CA ALA A 426 7.25 -11.15 -3.47
C ALA A 426 7.79 -10.55 -2.17
N SER A 427 8.78 -9.66 -2.22
CA SER A 427 9.52 -9.17 -1.04
C SER A 427 9.20 -7.74 -0.62
N THR A 428 8.69 -6.89 -1.54
CA THR A 428 8.48 -5.46 -1.27
C THR A 428 7.38 -4.86 -2.15
N ASP A 429 6.86 -3.72 -1.73
CA ASP A 429 6.08 -2.83 -2.60
C ASP A 429 7.01 -1.99 -3.48
N GLY A 430 6.45 -1.33 -4.50
CA GLY A 430 7.19 -0.44 -5.39
C GLY A 430 7.51 0.90 -4.74
N PHE A 431 8.77 1.30 -4.83
CA PHE A 431 9.24 2.62 -4.42
C PHE A 431 10.22 3.19 -5.44
N THR A 432 10.15 4.50 -5.65
CA THR A 432 11.20 5.25 -6.35
C THR A 432 11.74 6.32 -5.42
N ALA A 433 13.05 6.46 -5.34
CA ALA A 433 13.68 7.50 -4.54
C ALA A 433 14.86 8.14 -5.29
N HIS A 434 15.04 9.43 -5.09
CA HIS A 434 16.14 10.22 -5.66
C HIS A 434 16.87 10.93 -4.54
N LEU A 435 18.19 10.77 -4.47
CA LEU A 435 19.04 11.51 -3.55
C LEU A 435 19.53 12.78 -4.21
N LEU A 436 19.28 13.90 -3.57
CA LEU A 436 19.68 15.24 -4.00
C LEU A 436 20.62 15.84 -2.94
N ARG A 437 21.45 16.76 -3.37
CA ARG A 437 22.37 17.52 -2.50
C ARG A 437 22.31 19.00 -2.80
N ARG A 438 22.35 19.83 -1.77
CA ARG A 438 22.61 21.26 -1.94
C ARG A 438 24.11 21.50 -2.07
N ARG A 439 24.54 22.19 -3.12
CA ARG A 439 25.96 22.53 -3.33
C ARG A 439 26.52 23.33 -2.15
N THR A 440 27.78 23.10 -1.84
CA THR A 440 28.55 24.01 -0.98
C THR A 440 29.03 25.15 -1.86
N ARG A 441 28.60 26.36 -1.56
CA ARG A 441 29.15 27.56 -2.22
C ARG A 441 30.61 27.72 -1.85
#